data_1f5cb7f25dd4147a1d56b57f988d1a6e
#
_entry.id   1f5cb7f25dd4147a1d56b57f988d1a6e
#
_cell.length_a   1.000
_cell.length_b   1.000
_cell.length_c   1.000
_cell.angle_alpha   90.00
_cell.angle_beta   90.00
_cell.angle_gamma   90.00
#
_symmetry.space_group_name_H-M   'P 1'
#
loop_
_entity.id
_entity.type
_entity.pdbx_description
1 polymer ?
#
loop_
_entity_poly.entity_id
_entity_poly.type
_entity_poly.pdbx_seq_one_letter_code
_entity_poly.pdbx_strand_id
1 'polypeptide(L)'
;VFTFSAAAQTITVGKDNKTVAVTVTDEVYVPADVATVTVGFTGYGSDQNQTYADATKVSNAIVDALYQSGIKQDAIESASQSLTEIDSDDKVRYGKGLRYRFSQSWHATVPSASASDTIHTAVMAGANDSGGIQWKLSNEDAAEAAAADKALAHAQKLAEQYISRLKNRLGPLVYVSNQIPQRGLFGAMMNTESASLSVRKRNLKPLAIVPEKIMKSATVYAVFAIE
;
A
#
# COMPACT_ATOMS: atom_id res chain seq x y z
N VAL A 1 -15.35 22.46 -25.43
CA VAL A 1 -15.96 21.66 -24.35
C VAL A 1 -16.70 20.53 -25.03
N PHE A 2 -16.14 19.30 -24.99
CA PHE A 2 -16.84 18.10 -25.48
C PHE A 2 -17.58 17.49 -24.30
N THR A 3 -18.90 17.55 -24.33
CA THR A 3 -19.78 16.85 -23.42
C THR A 3 -19.93 15.40 -23.86
N PHE A 4 -19.31 14.46 -23.16
CA PHE A 4 -19.62 13.04 -23.30
C PHE A 4 -20.95 12.74 -22.63
N SER A 5 -21.98 12.46 -23.43
CA SER A 5 -23.22 11.88 -22.92
C SER A 5 -22.98 10.42 -22.57
N ALA A 6 -22.97 10.10 -21.28
CA ALA A 6 -23.04 8.71 -20.82
C ALA A 6 -24.45 8.18 -21.12
N ALA A 7 -24.58 7.33 -22.11
CA ALA A 7 -25.80 6.58 -22.36
C ALA A 7 -25.92 5.46 -21.32
N ALA A 8 -26.86 5.57 -20.40
CA ALA A 8 -27.21 4.49 -19.49
C ALA A 8 -27.83 3.33 -20.30
N GLN A 9 -27.17 2.17 -20.36
CA GLN A 9 -27.76 0.99 -20.97
C GLN A 9 -28.86 0.45 -20.07
N THR A 10 -30.09 0.43 -20.59
CA THR A 10 -31.24 -0.14 -19.90
C THR A 10 -31.43 -1.58 -20.36
N ILE A 11 -31.36 -2.54 -19.45
CA ILE A 11 -31.68 -3.94 -19.71
C ILE A 11 -33.18 -4.08 -19.65
N THR A 12 -33.80 -4.35 -20.81
CA THR A 12 -35.25 -4.59 -20.88
C THR A 12 -35.53 -6.10 -20.70
N VAL A 13 -36.25 -6.45 -19.66
CA VAL A 13 -36.69 -7.84 -19.38
C VAL A 13 -38.13 -7.99 -19.91
N GLY A 14 -38.35 -8.97 -20.76
CA GLY A 14 -39.66 -9.30 -21.34
C GLY A 14 -39.90 -10.80 -21.47
N LYS A 15 -41.08 -11.19 -21.95
CA LYS A 15 -41.44 -12.63 -22.12
C LYS A 15 -40.51 -13.35 -23.08
N ASP A 16 -39.97 -12.62 -24.07
CA ASP A 16 -39.12 -13.15 -25.14
C ASP A 16 -37.62 -12.99 -24.86
N ASN A 17 -37.27 -12.32 -23.77
CA ASN A 17 -35.90 -12.07 -23.33
C ASN A 17 -35.73 -12.48 -21.88
N LYS A 18 -35.67 -13.79 -21.64
CA LYS A 18 -35.49 -14.33 -20.29
C LYS A 18 -34.02 -14.26 -19.91
N THR A 19 -33.73 -13.56 -18.82
CA THR A 19 -32.36 -13.39 -18.33
C THR A 19 -32.30 -13.61 -16.81
N VAL A 20 -31.14 -13.99 -16.33
CA VAL A 20 -30.77 -13.96 -14.91
C VAL A 20 -29.64 -12.98 -14.70
N ALA A 21 -29.81 -12.07 -13.75
CA ALA A 21 -28.80 -11.12 -13.34
C ALA A 21 -28.26 -11.51 -11.96
N VAL A 22 -26.95 -11.48 -11.80
CA VAL A 22 -26.26 -11.75 -10.55
C VAL A 22 -25.22 -10.70 -10.29
N THR A 23 -25.01 -10.36 -9.03
CA THR A 23 -23.91 -9.50 -8.58
C THR A 23 -23.08 -10.29 -7.59
N VAL A 24 -21.79 -10.34 -7.82
CA VAL A 24 -20.83 -11.07 -6.99
C VAL A 24 -19.63 -10.17 -6.71
N THR A 25 -19.16 -10.19 -5.48
CA THR A 25 -17.87 -9.62 -5.10
C THR A 25 -16.98 -10.74 -4.61
N ASP A 26 -15.78 -10.85 -5.17
CA ASP A 26 -14.75 -11.78 -4.71
C ASP A 26 -13.44 -11.05 -4.40
N GLU A 27 -12.62 -11.70 -3.61
CA GLU A 27 -11.34 -11.18 -3.11
C GLU A 27 -10.21 -12.16 -3.41
N VAL A 28 -9.04 -11.60 -3.68
CA VAL A 28 -7.77 -12.32 -3.73
C VAL A 28 -6.79 -11.71 -2.74
N TYR A 29 -5.95 -12.54 -2.13
CA TYR A 29 -4.90 -12.14 -1.21
C TYR A 29 -3.55 -12.47 -1.83
N VAL A 30 -2.81 -11.45 -2.25
CA VAL A 30 -1.52 -11.59 -2.92
C VAL A 30 -0.42 -11.13 -1.98
N PRO A 31 0.63 -11.96 -1.72
CA PRO A 31 1.78 -11.50 -0.93
C PRO A 31 2.41 -10.26 -1.57
N ALA A 32 2.70 -9.23 -0.78
CA ALA A 32 3.42 -8.07 -1.26
C ALA A 32 4.81 -8.47 -1.76
N ASP A 33 5.19 -8.00 -2.93
CA ASP A 33 6.48 -8.25 -3.57
C ASP A 33 7.40 -7.02 -3.54
N VAL A 34 6.86 -5.85 -3.18
CA VAL A 34 7.58 -4.58 -3.02
C VAL A 34 7.33 -4.02 -1.63
N ALA A 35 8.37 -3.43 -1.03
CA ALA A 35 8.32 -2.67 0.20
C ALA A 35 8.89 -1.27 0.01
N THR A 36 8.17 -0.24 0.44
CA THR A 36 8.73 1.10 0.66
C THR A 36 9.06 1.22 2.14
N VAL A 37 10.34 1.21 2.45
CA VAL A 37 10.88 1.27 3.82
C VAL A 37 11.20 2.72 4.14
N THR A 38 10.70 3.24 5.25
CA THR A 38 11.08 4.56 5.76
C THR A 38 12.21 4.40 6.76
N VAL A 39 13.34 5.06 6.52
CA VAL A 39 14.47 5.15 7.43
C VAL A 39 14.86 6.60 7.63
N GLY A 40 15.35 6.93 8.79
CA GLY A 40 15.74 8.30 9.10
C GLY A 40 16.64 8.40 10.31
N PHE A 41 17.06 9.60 10.61
CA PHE A 41 17.76 9.89 11.85
C PHE A 41 17.40 11.27 12.36
N THR A 42 17.55 11.43 13.67
CA THR A 42 17.45 12.70 14.39
C THR A 42 18.72 12.91 15.19
N GLY A 43 19.35 14.06 15.01
CA GLY A 43 20.52 14.50 15.74
C GLY A 43 20.25 15.81 16.50
N TYR A 44 20.97 16.04 17.58
CA TYR A 44 20.84 17.22 18.42
C TYR A 44 22.20 17.86 18.64
N GLY A 45 22.23 19.21 18.77
CA GLY A 45 23.45 19.95 19.07
C GLY A 45 23.19 21.30 19.74
N SER A 46 24.26 21.92 20.23
CA SER A 46 24.23 23.25 20.88
C SER A 46 24.45 24.41 19.90
N ASP A 47 25.12 24.14 18.76
CA ASP A 47 25.42 25.10 17.70
C ASP A 47 24.80 24.66 16.39
N GLN A 48 24.24 25.58 15.64
CA GLN A 48 23.50 25.31 14.40
C GLN A 48 24.40 24.69 13.33
N ASN A 49 25.56 25.32 13.08
CA ASN A 49 26.46 24.90 12.01
C ASN A 49 27.09 23.54 12.31
N GLN A 50 27.49 23.33 13.57
CA GLN A 50 28.05 22.06 14.01
C GLN A 50 26.97 20.95 13.93
N THR A 51 25.74 21.23 14.38
CA THR A 51 24.63 20.26 14.29
C THR A 51 24.38 19.86 12.84
N TYR A 52 24.37 20.83 11.91
CA TYR A 52 24.21 20.56 10.49
C TYR A 52 25.38 19.75 9.91
N ALA A 53 26.64 20.10 10.25
CA ALA A 53 27.82 19.39 9.78
C ALA A 53 27.86 17.92 10.25
N ASP A 54 27.53 17.69 11.52
CA ASP A 54 27.49 16.33 12.06
C ASP A 54 26.33 15.52 11.50
N ALA A 55 25.18 16.16 11.29
CA ALA A 55 24.03 15.55 10.62
C ALA A 55 24.35 15.17 9.17
N THR A 56 25.07 16.01 8.44
CA THR A 56 25.49 15.72 7.06
C THR A 56 26.36 14.47 6.98
N LYS A 57 27.27 14.25 7.93
CA LYS A 57 28.10 13.03 7.98
C LYS A 57 27.24 11.77 8.17
N VAL A 58 26.29 11.80 9.09
CA VAL A 58 25.39 10.67 9.35
C VAL A 58 24.48 10.42 8.15
N SER A 59 23.93 11.49 7.57
CA SER A 59 23.09 11.41 6.37
C SER A 59 23.81 10.71 5.23
N ASN A 60 25.01 11.16 4.90
CA ASN A 60 25.80 10.58 3.83
C ASN A 60 26.15 9.11 4.14
N ALA A 61 26.53 8.79 5.38
CA ALA A 61 26.86 7.44 5.77
C ALA A 61 25.69 6.46 5.61
N ILE A 62 24.45 6.92 5.92
CA ILE A 62 23.25 6.11 5.73
C ILE A 62 23.00 5.86 4.24
N VAL A 63 23.01 6.90 3.43
CA VAL A 63 22.74 6.79 1.98
C VAL A 63 23.82 5.95 1.29
N ASP A 64 25.09 6.18 1.60
CA ASP A 64 26.21 5.40 1.06
C ASP A 64 26.11 3.92 1.43
N ALA A 65 25.73 3.60 2.66
CA ALA A 65 25.55 2.21 3.09
C ALA A 65 24.39 1.52 2.35
N LEU A 66 23.29 2.24 2.10
CA LEU A 66 22.17 1.74 1.30
C LEU A 66 22.59 1.48 -0.15
N TYR A 67 23.36 2.37 -0.77
CA TYR A 67 23.90 2.15 -2.11
C TYR A 67 24.86 0.95 -2.15
N GLN A 68 25.77 0.83 -1.18
CA GLN A 68 26.70 -0.29 -1.07
C GLN A 68 26.00 -1.63 -0.84
N SER A 69 24.82 -1.63 -0.25
CA SER A 69 23.97 -2.83 -0.12
C SER A 69 23.28 -3.25 -1.41
N GLY A 70 23.47 -2.49 -2.51
CA GLY A 70 22.91 -2.79 -3.82
C GLY A 70 21.58 -2.12 -4.13
N ILE A 71 21.09 -1.23 -3.27
CA ILE A 71 19.88 -0.45 -3.55
C ILE A 71 20.25 0.62 -4.57
N LYS A 72 19.45 0.72 -5.65
CA LYS A 72 19.69 1.68 -6.72
C LYS A 72 19.40 3.11 -6.26
N GLN A 73 20.05 4.08 -6.90
CA GLN A 73 19.89 5.49 -6.56
C GLN A 73 18.44 5.99 -6.78
N ASP A 74 17.80 5.54 -7.84
CA ASP A 74 16.42 5.87 -8.18
C ASP A 74 15.37 5.21 -7.26
N ALA A 75 15.79 4.26 -6.44
CA ALA A 75 14.96 3.60 -5.44
C ALA A 75 15.01 4.26 -4.04
N ILE A 76 15.85 5.31 -3.88
CA ILE A 76 15.96 6.06 -2.62
C ILE A 76 15.54 7.50 -2.84
N GLU A 77 14.51 7.93 -2.12
CA GLU A 77 13.94 9.27 -2.19
C GLU A 77 14.03 9.95 -0.82
N SER A 78 14.41 11.23 -0.80
CA SER A 78 14.34 12.06 0.41
C SER A 78 12.88 12.35 0.74
N ALA A 79 12.43 11.93 1.91
CA ALA A 79 11.05 12.11 2.36
C ALA A 79 10.88 13.41 3.15
N SER A 80 11.82 13.73 4.05
CA SER A 80 11.80 14.95 4.83
C SER A 80 13.20 15.37 5.28
N GLN A 81 13.37 16.68 5.50
CA GLN A 81 14.56 17.25 6.13
C GLN A 81 14.15 18.51 6.91
N SER A 82 14.64 18.64 8.14
CA SER A 82 14.46 19.85 8.93
C SER A 82 15.63 20.11 9.87
N LEU A 83 15.95 21.37 10.07
CA LEU A 83 16.84 21.85 11.13
C LEU A 83 16.07 22.92 11.90
N THR A 84 15.75 22.67 13.15
CA THR A 84 14.91 23.55 13.97
C THR A 84 15.57 23.81 15.32
N GLU A 85 15.29 24.98 15.90
CA GLU A 85 15.59 25.22 17.31
C GLU A 85 14.60 24.42 18.17
N ILE A 86 15.13 23.74 19.19
CA ILE A 86 14.31 22.93 20.10
C ILE A 86 13.59 23.84 21.10
N ASP A 87 12.35 23.49 21.39
CA ASP A 87 11.54 24.22 22.39
C ASP A 87 11.95 23.92 23.85
N SER A 88 11.27 24.56 24.79
CA SER A 88 11.55 24.39 26.23
C SER A 88 11.32 22.97 26.74
N ASP A 89 10.32 22.28 26.22
CA ASP A 89 9.93 20.96 26.68
C ASP A 89 10.93 19.90 26.16
N ASP A 90 11.40 20.05 24.93
CA ASP A 90 12.48 19.25 24.37
C ASP A 90 13.81 19.47 25.10
N LYS A 91 14.13 20.70 25.53
CA LYS A 91 15.33 20.99 26.37
C LYS A 91 15.29 20.28 27.71
N VAL A 92 14.11 20.13 28.31
CA VAL A 92 13.94 19.34 29.54
C VAL A 92 14.16 17.87 29.29
N ARG A 93 13.67 17.35 28.17
CA ARG A 93 13.73 15.93 27.82
C ARG A 93 15.11 15.45 27.35
N TYR A 94 15.80 16.24 26.53
CA TYR A 94 17.03 15.83 25.84
C TYR A 94 18.32 16.43 26.41
N GLY A 95 18.25 17.47 27.23
CA GLY A 95 19.37 18.06 27.94
C GLY A 95 19.47 19.60 27.77
N LYS A 96 19.83 20.27 28.87
CA LYS A 96 19.87 21.75 28.97
C LYS A 96 20.90 22.46 28.04
N GLY A 97 21.84 21.72 27.46
CA GLY A 97 22.87 22.28 26.56
C GLY A 97 22.49 22.20 25.07
N LEU A 98 21.41 21.50 24.71
CA LEU A 98 21.00 21.34 23.33
C LEU A 98 20.07 22.48 22.88
N ARG A 99 20.29 22.97 21.67
CA ARG A 99 19.51 24.07 21.09
C ARG A 99 18.91 23.75 19.74
N TYR A 100 19.52 22.85 18.98
CA TYR A 100 19.11 22.52 17.62
C TYR A 100 18.83 21.04 17.49
N ARG A 101 17.80 20.73 16.69
CA ARG A 101 17.44 19.39 16.26
C ARG A 101 17.49 19.35 14.74
N PHE A 102 18.23 18.38 14.21
CA PHE A 102 18.19 18.01 12.81
C PHE A 102 17.44 16.69 12.67
N SER A 103 16.53 16.60 11.70
CA SER A 103 15.84 15.36 11.35
C SER A 103 15.87 15.19 9.84
N GLN A 104 16.11 13.97 9.39
CA GLN A 104 16.04 13.62 7.97
C GLN A 104 15.54 12.19 7.84
N SER A 105 14.71 11.96 6.80
CA SER A 105 14.22 10.64 6.48
C SER A 105 14.21 10.41 4.97
N TRP A 106 14.25 9.12 4.60
CA TRP A 106 14.22 8.64 3.24
C TRP A 106 13.22 7.51 3.10
N HIS A 107 12.69 7.36 1.89
CA HIS A 107 11.97 6.19 1.44
C HIS A 107 12.90 5.36 0.56
N ALA A 108 13.09 4.10 0.91
CA ALA A 108 13.81 3.13 0.09
C ALA A 108 12.81 2.10 -0.43
N THR A 109 12.64 2.05 -1.76
CA THR A 109 11.77 1.07 -2.42
C THR A 109 12.58 -0.15 -2.84
N VAL A 110 12.28 -1.29 -2.26
CA VAL A 110 13.03 -2.54 -2.38
C VAL A 110 12.10 -3.74 -2.56
N PRO A 111 12.59 -4.90 -3.05
CA PRO A 111 11.85 -6.14 -2.96
C PRO A 111 11.43 -6.44 -1.51
N SER A 112 10.22 -6.93 -1.31
CA SER A 112 9.66 -7.16 0.03
C SER A 112 10.57 -8.03 0.93
N ALA A 113 11.26 -9.00 0.33
CA ALA A 113 12.22 -9.86 1.05
C ALA A 113 13.44 -9.10 1.58
N SER A 114 13.79 -7.95 1.00
CA SER A 114 14.96 -7.13 1.37
C SER A 114 14.63 -6.06 2.42
N ALA A 115 13.37 -5.91 2.82
CA ALA A 115 12.95 -4.84 3.74
C ALA A 115 13.70 -4.88 5.08
N SER A 116 13.88 -6.09 5.64
CA SER A 116 14.59 -6.30 6.91
C SER A 116 16.07 -5.89 6.82
N ASP A 117 16.75 -6.31 5.76
CA ASP A 117 18.17 -6.02 5.54
C ASP A 117 18.39 -4.53 5.26
N THR A 118 17.46 -3.89 4.57
CA THR A 118 17.47 -2.45 4.31
C THR A 118 17.42 -1.65 5.61
N ILE A 119 16.49 -1.99 6.52
CA ILE A 119 16.40 -1.36 7.83
C ILE A 119 17.68 -1.61 8.64
N HIS A 120 18.14 -2.85 8.67
CA HIS A 120 19.36 -3.21 9.39
C HIS A 120 20.57 -2.41 8.90
N THR A 121 20.76 -2.33 7.59
CA THR A 121 21.85 -1.56 6.95
C THR A 121 21.80 -0.10 7.35
N ALA A 122 20.63 0.53 7.26
CA ALA A 122 20.45 1.93 7.63
C ALA A 122 20.73 2.19 9.12
N VAL A 123 20.24 1.32 10.02
CA VAL A 123 20.46 1.42 11.47
C VAL A 123 21.93 1.25 11.82
N MET A 124 22.61 0.31 11.17
CA MET A 124 24.07 0.13 11.37
C MET A 124 24.88 1.32 10.89
N ALA A 125 24.42 2.05 9.87
CA ALA A 125 25.04 3.27 9.35
C ALA A 125 24.73 4.53 10.16
N GLY A 126 23.79 4.46 11.12
CA GLY A 126 23.46 5.59 12.01
C GLY A 126 22.01 6.05 12.02
N ALA A 127 21.13 5.41 11.25
CA ALA A 127 19.70 5.66 11.38
C ALA A 127 19.22 5.31 12.79
N ASN A 128 18.44 6.19 13.39
CA ASN A 128 17.85 6.01 14.73
C ASN A 128 16.32 6.19 14.73
N ASP A 129 15.78 6.42 13.55
CA ASP A 129 14.36 6.40 13.24
C ASP A 129 14.16 5.39 12.09
N SER A 130 13.52 4.27 12.39
CA SER A 130 13.08 3.30 11.41
C SER A 130 11.56 3.36 11.40
N GLY A 131 11.02 4.16 10.47
CA GLY A 131 9.59 4.32 10.30
C GLY A 131 8.90 3.07 9.77
N GLY A 132 7.66 3.20 9.35
CA GLY A 132 6.86 2.09 8.86
C GLY A 132 7.38 1.49 7.55
N ILE A 133 6.88 0.30 7.25
CA ILE A 133 7.01 -0.33 5.95
C ILE A 133 5.66 -0.23 5.25
N GLN A 134 5.65 0.31 4.04
CA GLN A 134 4.50 0.28 3.17
C GLN A 134 4.65 -0.88 2.19
N TRP A 135 3.75 -1.84 2.27
CA TRP A 135 3.72 -2.99 1.38
C TRP A 135 2.97 -2.68 0.10
N LYS A 136 3.51 -3.11 -1.04
CA LYS A 136 2.94 -2.87 -2.37
C LYS A 136 3.04 -4.11 -3.24
N LEU A 137 2.24 -4.12 -4.31
CA LEU A 137 2.37 -5.05 -5.42
C LEU A 137 3.05 -4.32 -6.59
N SER A 138 4.03 -4.96 -7.22
CA SER A 138 4.66 -4.44 -8.44
C SER A 138 3.68 -4.42 -9.63
N ASN A 139 2.70 -5.32 -9.61
CA ASN A 139 1.64 -5.43 -10.61
C ASN A 139 0.28 -5.52 -9.93
N GLU A 140 -0.30 -4.37 -9.60
CA GLU A 140 -1.64 -4.28 -9.01
C GLU A 140 -2.72 -4.74 -9.98
N ASP A 141 -2.58 -4.40 -11.27
CA ASP A 141 -3.55 -4.75 -12.32
C ASP A 141 -3.73 -6.26 -12.46
N ALA A 142 -2.65 -7.04 -12.33
CA ALA A 142 -2.74 -8.49 -12.37
C ALA A 142 -3.54 -9.07 -11.19
N ALA A 143 -3.40 -8.47 -10.00
CA ALA A 143 -4.16 -8.89 -8.83
C ALA A 143 -5.64 -8.47 -8.94
N GLU A 144 -5.92 -7.31 -9.50
CA GLU A 144 -7.29 -6.86 -9.79
C GLU A 144 -7.96 -7.72 -10.85
N ALA A 145 -7.24 -8.07 -11.93
CA ALA A 145 -7.73 -8.99 -12.94
C ALA A 145 -8.03 -10.36 -12.35
N ALA A 146 -7.17 -10.90 -11.48
CA ALA A 146 -7.42 -12.18 -10.81
C ALA A 146 -8.66 -12.15 -9.90
N ALA A 147 -8.92 -11.02 -9.23
CA ALA A 147 -10.14 -10.84 -8.45
C ALA A 147 -11.39 -10.78 -9.35
N ALA A 148 -11.29 -10.09 -10.49
CA ALA A 148 -12.39 -10.00 -11.47
C ALA A 148 -12.71 -11.35 -12.10
N ASP A 149 -11.70 -12.11 -12.50
CA ASP A 149 -11.86 -13.47 -13.05
C ASP A 149 -12.55 -14.40 -12.04
N LYS A 150 -12.14 -14.33 -10.78
CA LYS A 150 -12.75 -15.10 -9.70
C LYS A 150 -14.21 -14.72 -9.48
N ALA A 151 -14.52 -13.41 -9.47
CA ALA A 151 -15.88 -12.91 -9.32
C ALA A 151 -16.77 -13.31 -10.50
N LEU A 152 -16.23 -13.28 -11.73
CA LEU A 152 -16.98 -13.71 -12.93
C LEU A 152 -17.28 -15.21 -12.92
N ALA A 153 -16.28 -16.04 -12.57
CA ALA A 153 -16.49 -17.48 -12.44
C ALA A 153 -17.52 -17.81 -11.34
N HIS A 154 -17.50 -17.09 -10.24
CA HIS A 154 -18.48 -17.24 -9.17
C HIS A 154 -19.88 -16.77 -9.62
N ALA A 155 -19.98 -15.66 -10.36
CA ALA A 155 -21.24 -15.16 -10.91
C ALA A 155 -21.87 -16.22 -11.86
N GLN A 156 -21.07 -16.82 -12.74
CA GLN A 156 -21.55 -17.89 -13.61
C GLN A 156 -22.07 -19.08 -12.80
N LYS A 157 -21.31 -19.57 -11.83
CA LYS A 157 -21.72 -20.69 -10.98
C LYS A 157 -22.98 -20.39 -10.19
N LEU A 158 -23.14 -19.17 -9.69
CA LEU A 158 -24.34 -18.73 -8.97
C LEU A 158 -25.57 -18.68 -9.89
N ALA A 159 -25.40 -18.14 -11.10
CA ALA A 159 -26.45 -18.14 -12.12
C ALA A 159 -26.90 -19.55 -12.50
N GLU A 160 -25.94 -20.48 -12.72
CA GLU A 160 -26.23 -21.89 -12.98
C GLU A 160 -27.04 -22.54 -11.85
N GLN A 161 -26.69 -22.27 -10.59
CA GLN A 161 -27.44 -22.78 -9.43
C GLN A 161 -28.89 -22.27 -9.38
N TYR A 162 -29.11 -21.00 -9.71
CA TYR A 162 -30.49 -20.46 -9.73
C TYR A 162 -31.30 -21.05 -10.86
N ILE A 163 -30.73 -21.14 -12.07
CA ILE A 163 -31.43 -21.57 -13.25
C ILE A 163 -31.73 -23.09 -13.22
N SER A 164 -30.79 -23.88 -12.71
CA SER A 164 -31.01 -25.34 -12.58
C SER A 164 -32.18 -25.71 -11.63
N ARG A 165 -32.37 -24.87 -10.56
CA ARG A 165 -33.52 -25.06 -9.66
C ARG A 165 -34.86 -24.76 -10.33
N LEU A 166 -34.85 -23.94 -11.37
CA LEU A 166 -36.03 -23.64 -12.20
C LEU A 166 -36.22 -24.59 -13.37
N LYS A 167 -35.39 -25.65 -13.45
CA LYS A 167 -35.37 -26.68 -14.52
C LYS A 167 -35.12 -26.11 -15.92
N ASN A 168 -34.41 -25.02 -16.01
CA ASN A 168 -33.93 -24.37 -17.23
C ASN A 168 -32.40 -24.55 -17.36
N ARG A 169 -31.84 -24.14 -18.49
CA ARG A 169 -30.40 -24.11 -18.76
C ARG A 169 -29.90 -22.65 -18.77
N LEU A 170 -28.69 -22.48 -18.27
CA LEU A 170 -28.02 -21.19 -18.39
C LEU A 170 -27.50 -21.04 -19.83
N GLY A 171 -27.91 -19.96 -20.49
CA GLY A 171 -27.44 -19.56 -21.79
C GLY A 171 -26.18 -18.68 -21.71
N PRO A 172 -25.78 -18.08 -22.83
CA PRO A 172 -24.58 -17.26 -22.90
C PRO A 172 -24.64 -15.99 -22.03
N LEU A 173 -23.46 -15.45 -21.69
CA LEU A 173 -23.32 -14.15 -21.07
C LEU A 173 -23.79 -13.07 -22.03
N VAL A 174 -24.75 -12.25 -21.61
CA VAL A 174 -25.37 -11.17 -22.39
C VAL A 174 -24.71 -9.83 -22.07
N TYR A 175 -24.39 -9.63 -20.79
CA TYR A 175 -23.81 -8.36 -20.31
C TYR A 175 -22.97 -8.61 -19.08
N VAL A 176 -21.85 -7.86 -18.98
CA VAL A 176 -21.00 -7.84 -17.79
C VAL A 176 -20.53 -6.41 -17.51
N SER A 177 -20.51 -6.03 -16.24
CA SER A 177 -20.03 -4.74 -15.79
C SER A 177 -19.37 -4.88 -14.41
N ASN A 178 -18.39 -4.03 -14.13
CA ASN A 178 -17.84 -3.84 -12.80
C ASN A 178 -18.61 -2.80 -11.97
N GLN A 179 -19.62 -2.18 -12.57
CA GLN A 179 -20.47 -1.20 -11.90
C GLN A 179 -21.87 -1.79 -11.64
N ILE A 180 -22.29 -1.73 -10.38
CA ILE A 180 -23.68 -2.02 -10.03
C ILE A 180 -24.51 -0.85 -10.52
N PRO A 181 -25.64 -1.06 -11.24
CA PRO A 181 -26.55 0.02 -11.56
C PRO A 181 -27.02 0.69 -10.27
N GLN A 182 -26.52 1.90 -10.01
CA GLN A 182 -26.65 2.54 -8.70
C GLN A 182 -28.09 3.01 -8.40
N ARG A 183 -28.61 2.52 -7.27
CA ARG A 183 -29.39 3.32 -6.34
C ARG A 183 -28.48 3.53 -5.11
N GLY A 184 -28.14 4.79 -4.85
CA GLY A 184 -27.04 5.15 -3.97
C GLY A 184 -27.16 4.73 -2.52
N LEU A 185 -26.02 4.54 -1.88
CA LEU A 185 -25.77 4.78 -0.44
C LEU A 185 -24.24 4.78 -0.17
N PHE A 186 -23.82 5.62 0.76
CA PHE A 186 -22.43 5.97 1.13
C PHE A 186 -21.75 4.92 2.02
N GLY A 187 -20.44 4.77 1.93
CA GLY A 187 -19.59 3.96 2.83
C GLY A 187 -18.33 4.70 3.31
N ALA A 188 -17.97 4.47 4.55
CA ALA A 188 -16.98 5.21 5.35
C ALA A 188 -15.60 4.52 5.37
N MET A 189 -14.53 5.35 5.53
CA MET A 189 -13.12 4.94 5.68
C MET A 189 -12.73 4.76 7.15
N MET A 190 -11.78 3.86 7.42
CA MET A 190 -11.10 3.72 8.72
C MET A 190 -9.57 3.85 8.55
N ASN A 191 -8.95 4.64 9.45
CA ASN A 191 -7.51 4.81 9.59
C ASN A 191 -6.97 4.04 10.81
N THR A 192 -5.74 3.55 10.74
CA THR A 192 -5.01 2.94 11.88
C THR A 192 -3.66 3.61 12.10
N GLU A 193 -3.32 3.89 13.36
CA GLU A 193 -2.07 4.51 13.84
C GLU A 193 -1.04 3.46 14.27
N SER A 194 0.26 3.80 14.18
CA SER A 194 1.40 2.96 14.56
C SER A 194 2.28 3.62 15.63
N ALA A 195 2.82 2.83 16.55
CA ALA A 195 3.68 3.25 17.66
C ALA A 195 5.16 2.85 17.43
N SER A 196 6.11 3.69 17.89
CA SER A 196 7.56 3.55 17.70
C SER A 196 8.31 3.05 18.96
N LEU A 197 9.37 2.26 18.78
CA LEU A 197 10.26 1.73 19.82
C LEU A 197 11.74 1.99 19.48
N SER A 198 12.54 2.40 20.47
CA SER A 198 13.97 2.71 20.35
C SER A 198 14.88 1.56 20.82
N VAL A 199 15.96 1.25 20.09
CA VAL A 199 16.88 0.11 20.35
C VAL A 199 18.35 0.54 20.39
N ARG A 200 19.13 -0.01 21.36
CA ARG A 200 20.58 0.15 21.56
C ARG A 200 21.39 -0.84 20.70
N LYS A 201 22.55 -0.37 20.17
CA LYS A 201 23.48 -1.16 19.35
C LYS A 201 23.98 -2.44 20.04
N ARG A 202 23.71 -3.59 19.42
CA ARG A 202 24.37 -4.88 19.60
C ARG A 202 24.44 -5.55 18.21
N ASN A 203 25.38 -6.52 18.01
CA ASN A 203 25.41 -7.36 16.81
C ASN A 203 24.08 -8.15 16.73
N LEU A 204 23.09 -7.56 16.12
CA LEU A 204 21.74 -8.08 16.01
C LEU A 204 21.59 -8.70 14.62
N LYS A 205 20.98 -9.88 14.55
CA LYS A 205 20.42 -10.38 13.30
C LYS A 205 19.37 -9.38 12.82
N PRO A 206 19.15 -9.24 11.50
CA PRO A 206 18.06 -8.44 10.97
C PRO A 206 16.74 -8.82 11.63
N LEU A 207 15.86 -7.84 11.81
CA LEU A 207 14.54 -8.04 12.40
C LEU A 207 13.73 -8.99 11.51
N ALA A 208 13.05 -9.96 12.09
CA ALA A 208 12.15 -10.83 11.34
C ALA A 208 10.94 -10.04 10.86
N ILE A 209 10.93 -9.66 9.59
CA ILE A 209 9.84 -8.93 8.93
C ILE A 209 9.19 -9.86 7.92
N VAL A 210 7.88 -10.03 8.04
CA VAL A 210 7.09 -10.87 7.12
C VAL A 210 6.23 -9.97 6.25
N PRO A 211 6.32 -10.10 4.90
CA PRO A 211 5.49 -9.31 4.00
C PRO A 211 4.00 -9.55 4.24
N GLU A 212 3.23 -8.47 4.19
CA GLU A 212 1.78 -8.50 4.30
C GLU A 212 1.15 -9.07 3.03
N LYS A 213 -0.04 -9.66 3.17
CA LYS A 213 -0.88 -10.01 2.03
C LYS A 213 -1.81 -8.85 1.72
N ILE A 214 -1.70 -8.36 0.50
CA ILE A 214 -2.54 -7.27 0.00
C ILE A 214 -3.82 -7.89 -0.56
N MET A 215 -4.94 -7.40 -0.06
CA MET A 215 -6.27 -7.78 -0.56
C MET A 215 -6.62 -6.91 -1.77
N LYS A 216 -7.04 -7.54 -2.84
CA LYS A 216 -7.72 -6.90 -3.98
C LYS A 216 -9.08 -7.53 -4.14
N SER A 217 -10.09 -6.71 -4.39
CA SER A 217 -11.48 -7.15 -4.57
C SER A 217 -12.03 -6.66 -5.90
N ALA A 218 -12.90 -7.45 -6.50
CA ALA A 218 -13.63 -7.05 -7.68
C ALA A 218 -15.11 -7.41 -7.54
N THR A 219 -15.97 -6.49 -7.99
CA THR A 219 -17.41 -6.71 -8.09
C THR A 219 -17.78 -6.88 -9.55
N VAL A 220 -18.54 -7.93 -9.85
CA VAL A 220 -19.06 -8.22 -11.20
C VAL A 220 -20.58 -8.24 -11.13
N TYR A 221 -21.20 -7.44 -11.97
CA TYR A 221 -22.61 -7.56 -12.33
C TYR A 221 -22.69 -8.29 -13.67
N ALA A 222 -23.27 -9.48 -13.69
CA ALA A 222 -23.36 -10.29 -14.89
C ALA A 222 -24.83 -10.65 -15.18
N VAL A 223 -25.18 -10.62 -16.46
CA VAL A 223 -26.50 -11.00 -16.98
C VAL A 223 -26.32 -12.11 -18.00
N PHE A 224 -27.00 -13.24 -17.77
CA PHE A 224 -26.97 -14.42 -18.64
C PHE A 224 -28.35 -14.64 -19.23
N ALA A 225 -28.39 -15.16 -20.45
CA ALA A 225 -29.64 -15.66 -21.05
C ALA A 225 -30.12 -16.93 -20.32
N ILE A 226 -31.40 -17.24 -20.44
CA ILE A 226 -32.01 -18.49 -19.95
C ILE A 226 -32.55 -19.25 -21.15
N GLU A 227 -32.14 -20.49 -21.27
CA GLU A 227 -32.58 -21.45 -22.31
C GLU A 227 -33.51 -22.54 -21.74
#